data_bff19d5fc64ccba3861ec98261cb0d3e
#
_entry.id   bff19d5fc64ccba3861ec98261cb0d3e
#
_cell.length_a   1.000
_cell.length_b   1.000
_cell.length_c   1.000
_cell.angle_alpha   90.00
_cell.angle_beta   90.00
_cell.angle_gamma   90.00
#
_symmetry.space_group_name_H-M   'P 1'
#
loop_
_entity.id
_entity.type
_entity.pdbx_description
1 polymer ?
#
loop_
_entity_poly.entity_id
_entity_poly.type
_entity_poly.pdbx_seq_one_letter_code
_entity_poly.pdbx_strand_id
1 'polypeptide(L)'
;MLRPSSARCEISEFFVLKKRSQNVAKEQNAAPDAGTRPEKPAATGKAGAAAPAKRKKEFKKKRERRIVPHGIVHIAATFNNTQITIADTDGRVVCWSSAGAIGFKGSRKGTPYAAQQASLAAAGTARDQYGMKSVEVKVKGPGSGRESAVRALAAAGLHIVVIRDVTPMPHNGCRPPKRRRV
;
A
#
# COMPACT_ATOMS: atom_id res chain seq x y z
N MET A 1 47.20 -4.45 -41.06
CA MET A 1 45.91 -4.20 -41.74
C MET A 1 44.94 -5.28 -41.33
N LEU A 2 44.10 -5.02 -40.36
CA LEU A 2 43.01 -5.90 -39.89
C LEU A 2 41.74 -5.06 -39.73
N ARG A 3 40.72 -5.39 -40.46
CA ARG A 3 39.41 -4.72 -40.49
C ARG A 3 38.59 -5.16 -39.29
N PRO A 4 37.84 -4.29 -38.59
CA PRO A 4 36.85 -4.73 -37.64
C PRO A 4 35.51 -5.05 -38.35
N SER A 5 35.03 -6.27 -38.17
CA SER A 5 33.76 -6.81 -38.67
C SER A 5 32.61 -6.50 -37.70
N SER A 6 31.57 -5.95 -38.25
CA SER A 6 30.13 -6.13 -38.01
C SER A 6 29.63 -6.68 -36.66
N ALA A 7 29.36 -5.81 -35.72
CA ALA A 7 28.55 -6.10 -34.54
C ALA A 7 27.37 -5.11 -34.37
N ARG A 8 26.80 -4.60 -35.47
CA ARG A 8 25.77 -3.55 -35.41
C ARG A 8 24.38 -3.97 -35.93
N CYS A 9 24.18 -5.24 -36.25
CA CYS A 9 22.93 -5.71 -36.89
C CYS A 9 22.01 -6.59 -36.02
N GLU A 10 22.45 -7.07 -34.86
CA GLU A 10 21.59 -8.00 -34.05
C GLU A 10 20.68 -7.36 -33.04
N ILE A 11 20.81 -6.04 -32.77
CA ILE A 11 19.98 -5.37 -31.73
C ILE A 11 18.61 -4.94 -32.26
N SER A 12 18.42 -4.82 -33.57
CA SER A 12 17.17 -4.36 -34.17
C SER A 12 16.10 -5.46 -34.26
N GLU A 13 16.48 -6.72 -34.41
CA GLU A 13 15.50 -7.83 -34.52
C GLU A 13 14.90 -8.24 -33.17
N PHE A 14 15.65 -8.10 -32.07
CA PHE A 14 15.16 -8.41 -30.73
C PHE A 14 14.08 -7.43 -30.27
N PHE A 15 14.08 -6.20 -30.77
CA PHE A 15 13.09 -5.16 -30.37
C PHE A 15 11.77 -5.31 -31.14
N VAL A 16 11.79 -5.89 -32.35
CA VAL A 16 10.59 -6.12 -33.18
C VAL A 16 9.79 -7.33 -32.68
N LEU A 17 10.46 -8.38 -32.21
CA LEU A 17 9.81 -9.57 -31.65
C LEU A 17 9.11 -9.30 -30.33
N LYS A 18 9.63 -8.40 -29.49
CA LYS A 18 9.02 -8.04 -28.20
C LYS A 18 7.75 -7.21 -28.35
N LYS A 19 7.57 -6.47 -29.43
CA LYS A 19 6.32 -5.73 -29.72
C LYS A 19 5.21 -6.61 -30.29
N ARG A 20 5.55 -7.75 -30.92
CA ARG A 20 4.55 -8.66 -31.51
C ARG A 20 3.86 -9.53 -30.46
N SER A 21 4.53 -9.88 -29.35
CA SER A 21 3.95 -10.68 -28.27
C SER A 21 2.99 -9.90 -27.36
N GLN A 22 3.07 -8.56 -27.35
CA GLN A 22 2.17 -7.72 -26.53
C GLN A 22 0.82 -7.41 -27.19
N ASN A 23 0.70 -7.59 -28.51
CA ASN A 23 -0.56 -7.35 -29.23
C ASN A 23 -1.46 -8.58 -29.30
N VAL A 24 -0.93 -9.78 -29.10
CA VAL A 24 -1.74 -11.03 -29.12
C VAL A 24 -2.51 -11.23 -27.79
N ALA A 25 -2.06 -10.62 -26.70
CA ALA A 25 -2.74 -10.73 -25.40
C ALA A 25 -3.93 -9.78 -25.21
N LYS A 26 -4.23 -8.91 -26.18
CA LYS A 26 -5.31 -7.92 -26.09
C LYS A 26 -6.61 -8.32 -26.80
N GLU A 27 -6.62 -9.40 -27.57
CA GLU A 27 -7.78 -9.81 -28.38
C GLU A 27 -8.59 -10.97 -27.78
N GLN A 28 -8.27 -11.47 -26.59
CA GLN A 28 -8.98 -12.64 -26.03
C GLN A 28 -9.98 -12.32 -24.90
N ASN A 29 -10.37 -11.07 -24.69
CA ASN A 29 -11.39 -10.70 -23.69
C ASN A 29 -12.57 -9.95 -24.32
N ALA A 30 -13.19 -10.56 -25.31
CA ALA A 30 -14.54 -10.17 -25.75
C ALA A 30 -15.47 -11.37 -25.54
N ALA A 31 -16.23 -11.36 -24.45
CA ALA A 31 -17.30 -12.30 -24.21
C ALA A 31 -18.59 -11.78 -24.87
N PRO A 32 -19.40 -12.65 -25.52
CA PRO A 32 -20.70 -12.24 -26.06
C PRO A 32 -21.79 -12.28 -24.99
N ASP A 33 -22.57 -11.22 -25.03
CA ASP A 33 -23.84 -11.01 -24.38
C ASP A 33 -24.93 -11.94 -24.97
N ALA A 34 -25.75 -12.52 -24.14
CA ALA A 34 -27.11 -12.94 -24.53
C ALA A 34 -28.01 -13.22 -23.32
N GLY A 35 -28.99 -12.33 -23.14
CA GLY A 35 -30.37 -12.77 -22.97
C GLY A 35 -30.94 -12.92 -21.57
N THR A 36 -31.82 -12.07 -21.26
CA THR A 36 -33.24 -12.24 -20.96
C THR A 36 -33.70 -11.45 -19.73
N ARG A 37 -34.46 -10.43 -20.05
CA ARG A 37 -35.31 -9.62 -19.16
C ARG A 37 -36.64 -10.36 -18.95
N PRO A 38 -37.26 -10.34 -17.79
CA PRO A 38 -38.70 -10.24 -17.73
C PRO A 38 -39.21 -8.97 -17.05
N GLU A 39 -40.33 -8.58 -17.55
CA GLU A 39 -41.09 -7.36 -17.38
C GLU A 39 -41.65 -7.12 -15.95
N LYS A 40 -41.94 -5.84 -15.72
CA LYS A 40 -42.77 -5.28 -14.64
C LYS A 40 -44.23 -5.70 -14.73
N PRO A 41 -44.97 -5.57 -13.62
CA PRO A 41 -46.26 -4.90 -13.71
C PRO A 41 -46.32 -3.61 -12.87
N ALA A 42 -47.04 -2.65 -13.46
CA ALA A 42 -47.37 -1.37 -12.91
C ALA A 42 -48.50 -1.45 -11.87
N ALA A 43 -48.43 -0.60 -10.85
CA ALA A 43 -49.62 -0.08 -10.17
C ALA A 43 -49.34 1.26 -9.50
N THR A 44 -49.87 2.27 -10.04
CA THR A 44 -50.56 3.48 -9.54
C THR A 44 -50.51 3.83 -8.07
N GLY A 45 -50.19 5.10 -7.77
CA GLY A 45 -50.75 5.76 -6.60
C GLY A 45 -49.97 6.90 -5.99
N LYS A 46 -50.24 8.13 -6.42
CA LYS A 46 -50.43 9.39 -5.67
C LYS A 46 -49.32 10.01 -4.78
N ALA A 47 -49.03 11.22 -5.21
CA ALA A 47 -49.02 12.49 -4.42
C ALA A 47 -47.80 12.83 -3.53
N GLY A 48 -47.06 13.82 -3.99
CA GLY A 48 -46.74 15.03 -3.24
C GLY A 48 -45.85 14.91 -2.01
N ALA A 49 -44.54 15.08 -2.17
CA ALA A 49 -43.74 15.66 -1.13
C ALA A 49 -42.50 16.33 -1.74
N ALA A 50 -42.28 17.56 -1.35
CA ALA A 50 -41.22 18.47 -1.78
C ALA A 50 -39.83 17.82 -1.80
N ALA A 51 -39.11 18.03 -2.90
CA ALA A 51 -37.70 17.65 -3.02
C ALA A 51 -36.85 18.36 -1.94
N PRO A 52 -36.05 17.64 -1.15
CA PRO A 52 -35.11 18.29 -0.25
C PRO A 52 -34.02 18.98 -1.08
N ALA A 53 -33.89 20.29 -0.86
CA ALA A 53 -32.88 21.12 -1.46
C ALA A 53 -31.50 20.45 -1.35
N LYS A 54 -30.86 20.20 -2.49
CA LYS A 54 -29.49 19.68 -2.56
C LYS A 54 -28.56 20.69 -1.87
N ARG A 55 -28.18 20.40 -0.62
CA ARG A 55 -27.14 21.13 0.08
C ARG A 55 -25.89 21.07 -0.77
N LYS A 56 -25.46 22.21 -1.32
CA LYS A 56 -24.20 22.38 -2.00
C LYS A 56 -23.11 21.94 -1.03
N LYS A 57 -22.42 20.82 -1.33
CA LYS A 57 -21.23 20.40 -0.57
C LYS A 57 -20.18 21.48 -0.77
N GLU A 58 -19.97 22.30 0.25
CA GLU A 58 -18.83 23.24 0.29
C GLU A 58 -17.56 22.41 0.18
N PHE A 59 -16.83 22.60 -0.91
CA PHE A 59 -15.50 22.02 -1.08
C PHE A 59 -14.59 22.62 -0.02
N LYS A 60 -14.35 21.86 1.08
CA LYS A 60 -13.34 22.21 2.06
C LYS A 60 -12.02 22.38 1.31
N LYS A 61 -11.44 23.60 1.35
CA LYS A 61 -10.11 23.91 0.81
C LYS A 61 -9.15 22.79 1.21
N LYS A 62 -8.53 22.15 0.24
CA LYS A 62 -7.51 21.11 0.47
C LYS A 62 -6.39 21.74 1.30
N ARG A 63 -6.21 21.33 2.55
CA ARG A 63 -5.13 21.83 3.41
C ARG A 63 -3.82 21.60 2.67
N GLU A 64 -3.02 22.64 2.54
CA GLU A 64 -1.66 22.53 2.02
C GLU A 64 -0.90 21.51 2.88
N ARG A 65 -0.36 20.49 2.24
CA ARG A 65 0.37 19.43 2.93
C ARG A 65 1.77 19.95 3.25
N ARG A 66 2.20 19.77 4.48
CA ARG A 66 3.55 20.11 4.90
C ARG A 66 4.55 19.20 4.17
N ILE A 67 5.65 19.78 3.71
CA ILE A 67 6.79 19.02 3.20
C ILE A 67 7.62 18.61 4.41
N VAL A 68 7.87 17.29 4.55
CA VAL A 68 8.60 16.69 5.66
C VAL A 68 9.76 15.88 5.08
N PRO A 69 10.98 16.43 4.95
CA PRO A 69 12.11 15.73 4.33
C PRO A 69 12.66 14.59 5.21
N HIS A 70 12.59 14.73 6.54
CA HIS A 70 13.05 13.75 7.52
C HIS A 70 11.88 13.28 8.39
N GLY A 71 11.78 11.98 8.65
CA GLY A 71 10.71 11.46 9.47
C GLY A 71 11.08 10.19 10.24
N ILE A 72 10.17 9.77 11.08
CA ILE A 72 10.29 8.56 11.90
C ILE A 72 9.24 7.56 11.43
N VAL A 73 9.68 6.34 11.12
CA VAL A 73 8.80 5.23 10.76
C VAL A 73 8.67 4.29 11.95
N HIS A 74 7.47 4.14 12.46
CA HIS A 74 7.13 3.18 13.50
C HIS A 74 6.54 1.93 12.85
N ILE A 75 7.18 0.79 13.03
CA ILE A 75 6.73 -0.53 12.59
C ILE A 75 6.29 -1.31 13.82
N ALA A 76 5.00 -1.59 13.94
CA ALA A 76 4.45 -2.48 14.96
C ALA A 76 4.09 -3.82 14.32
N ALA A 77 4.92 -4.83 14.53
CA ALA A 77 4.74 -6.18 14.00
C ALA A 77 4.27 -7.12 15.10
N THR A 78 3.01 -7.51 15.08
CA THR A 78 2.44 -8.56 15.93
C THR A 78 2.31 -9.86 15.15
N PHE A 79 2.06 -10.98 15.83
CA PHE A 79 1.81 -12.26 15.14
C PHE A 79 0.62 -12.23 14.18
N ASN A 80 -0.37 -11.36 14.42
CA ASN A 80 -1.60 -11.31 13.63
C ASN A 80 -1.66 -10.17 12.63
N ASN A 81 -0.84 -9.13 12.78
CA ASN A 81 -0.91 -7.94 11.93
C ASN A 81 0.39 -7.14 11.97
N THR A 82 0.67 -6.41 10.90
CA THR A 82 1.75 -5.42 10.84
C THR A 82 1.16 -4.06 10.53
N GLN A 83 1.50 -3.06 11.34
CA GLN A 83 1.13 -1.66 11.18
C GLN A 83 2.37 -0.81 10.96
N ILE A 84 2.29 0.08 10.00
CA ILE A 84 3.34 1.05 9.67
C ILE A 84 2.75 2.44 9.85
N THR A 85 3.40 3.25 10.66
CA THR A 85 3.03 4.64 10.90
C THR A 85 4.24 5.51 10.64
N ILE A 86 4.10 6.49 9.78
CA ILE A 86 5.15 7.45 9.44
C ILE A 86 4.79 8.77 10.09
N ALA A 87 5.71 9.28 10.88
CA ALA A 87 5.57 10.52 11.63
C ALA A 87 6.70 11.48 11.27
N ASP A 88 6.47 12.74 11.54
CA ASP A 88 7.46 13.79 11.54
C ASP A 88 8.39 13.66 12.76
N THR A 89 9.49 14.40 12.80
CA THR A 89 10.41 14.50 13.94
C THR A 89 9.68 14.99 15.20
N ASP A 90 8.66 15.83 15.06
CA ASP A 90 7.81 16.32 16.14
C ASP A 90 6.81 15.26 16.67
N GLY A 91 6.79 14.06 16.11
CA GLY A 91 5.86 12.99 16.48
C GLY A 91 4.45 13.11 15.86
N ARG A 92 4.22 14.07 14.97
CA ARG A 92 2.92 14.19 14.26
C ARG A 92 2.84 13.14 13.16
N VAL A 93 1.75 12.37 13.16
CA VAL A 93 1.53 11.34 12.14
C VAL A 93 1.24 11.99 10.80
N VAL A 94 2.01 11.60 9.79
CA VAL A 94 1.93 12.04 8.40
C VAL A 94 1.08 11.08 7.58
N CYS A 95 1.40 9.81 7.63
CA CYS A 95 0.64 8.74 6.98
C CYS A 95 0.79 7.42 7.74
N TRP A 96 -0.13 6.52 7.47
CA TRP A 96 -0.09 5.18 8.05
C TRP A 96 -0.66 4.16 7.06
N SER A 97 -0.27 2.91 7.23
CA SER A 97 -0.84 1.77 6.53
C SER A 97 -0.78 0.52 7.42
N SER A 98 -1.59 -0.46 7.10
CA SER A 98 -1.54 -1.76 7.78
C SER A 98 -1.89 -2.87 6.79
N ALA A 99 -1.54 -4.12 7.13
CA ALA A 99 -1.91 -5.27 6.31
C ALA A 99 -3.43 -5.37 6.10
N GLY A 100 -4.23 -4.97 7.11
CA GLY A 100 -5.68 -4.94 7.00
C GLY A 100 -6.21 -3.83 6.09
N ALA A 101 -5.57 -2.67 6.06
CA ALA A 101 -5.95 -1.53 5.21
C ALA A 101 -5.77 -1.82 3.71
N ILE A 102 -4.78 -2.66 3.36
CA ILE A 102 -4.51 -3.07 1.98
C ILE A 102 -5.47 -4.18 1.49
N GLY A 103 -6.28 -4.75 2.39
CA GLY A 103 -7.27 -5.76 2.04
C GLY A 103 -6.91 -7.20 2.45
N PHE A 104 -5.78 -7.43 3.12
CA PHE A 104 -5.50 -8.74 3.69
C PHE A 104 -6.45 -9.05 4.86
N LYS A 105 -7.01 -10.26 4.90
CA LYS A 105 -7.95 -10.69 5.95
C LYS A 105 -7.43 -11.94 6.68
N GLY A 106 -7.90 -12.15 7.90
CA GLY A 106 -7.58 -13.34 8.70
C GLY A 106 -6.08 -13.51 8.95
N SER A 107 -5.59 -14.72 8.88
CA SER A 107 -4.18 -15.09 9.11
C SER A 107 -3.19 -14.47 8.12
N ARG A 108 -3.64 -14.14 6.91
CA ARG A 108 -2.79 -13.52 5.87
C ARG A 108 -2.21 -12.15 6.30
N LYS A 109 -2.83 -11.44 7.24
CA LYS A 109 -2.32 -10.15 7.76
C LYS A 109 -0.99 -10.27 8.49
N GLY A 110 -0.70 -11.44 9.09
CA GLY A 110 0.55 -11.68 9.80
C GLY A 110 1.71 -12.11 8.92
N THR A 111 1.54 -12.20 7.61
CA THR A 111 2.58 -12.67 6.70
C THR A 111 3.61 -11.58 6.39
N PRO A 112 4.89 -11.93 6.12
CA PRO A 112 5.91 -10.97 5.67
C PRO A 112 5.54 -10.24 4.39
N TYR A 113 4.84 -10.92 3.48
CA TYR A 113 4.36 -10.31 2.24
C TYR A 113 3.34 -9.18 2.48
N ALA A 114 2.40 -9.40 3.41
CA ALA A 114 1.43 -8.36 3.77
C ALA A 114 2.13 -7.13 4.40
N ALA A 115 3.16 -7.35 5.22
CA ALA A 115 3.97 -6.30 5.79
C ALA A 115 4.74 -5.51 4.71
N GLN A 116 5.31 -6.21 3.72
CA GLN A 116 5.97 -5.59 2.57
C GLN A 116 5.03 -4.66 1.81
N GLN A 117 3.84 -5.14 1.45
CA GLN A 117 2.85 -4.33 0.74
C GLN A 117 2.39 -3.11 1.56
N ALA A 118 2.18 -3.30 2.88
CA ALA A 118 1.83 -2.21 3.78
C ALA A 118 2.90 -1.12 3.83
N SER A 119 4.17 -1.52 3.86
CA SER A 119 5.30 -0.59 3.85
C SER A 119 5.42 0.16 2.54
N LEU A 120 5.27 -0.52 1.40
CA LEU A 120 5.31 0.11 0.08
C LEU A 120 4.21 1.16 -0.08
N ALA A 121 2.99 0.84 0.36
CA ALA A 121 1.86 1.78 0.29
C ALA A 121 2.08 3.02 1.18
N ALA A 122 2.56 2.84 2.42
CA ALA A 122 2.87 3.94 3.33
C ALA A 122 4.02 4.80 2.80
N ALA A 123 5.11 4.17 2.35
CA ALA A 123 6.28 4.86 1.83
C ALA A 123 5.99 5.64 0.54
N GLY A 124 5.20 5.07 -0.38
CA GLY A 124 4.74 5.78 -1.57
C GLY A 124 3.98 7.05 -1.22
N THR A 125 3.02 6.95 -0.29
CA THR A 125 2.27 8.11 0.20
C THR A 125 3.18 9.17 0.84
N ALA A 126 4.15 8.75 1.67
CA ALA A 126 5.09 9.66 2.33
C ALA A 126 5.99 10.39 1.34
N ARG A 127 6.51 9.68 0.35
CA ARG A 127 7.38 10.25 -0.68
C ARG A 127 6.60 11.20 -1.61
N ASP A 128 5.46 10.76 -2.14
CA ASP A 128 4.75 11.46 -3.21
C ASP A 128 3.95 12.66 -2.68
N GLN A 129 3.44 12.58 -1.45
CA GLN A 129 2.58 13.62 -0.88
C GLN A 129 3.31 14.56 0.09
N TYR A 130 4.37 14.09 0.75
CA TYR A 130 5.07 14.85 1.78
C TYR A 130 6.54 15.07 1.45
N GLY A 131 7.04 14.52 0.33
CA GLY A 131 8.41 14.74 -0.13
C GLY A 131 9.48 14.15 0.79
N MET A 132 9.15 13.08 1.55
CA MET A 132 10.05 12.46 2.50
C MET A 132 11.21 11.78 1.79
N LYS A 133 12.44 12.00 2.27
CA LYS A 133 13.68 11.47 1.69
C LYS A 133 14.41 10.53 2.63
N SER A 134 14.54 10.90 3.90
CA SER A 134 15.26 10.12 4.90
C SER A 134 14.40 9.80 6.11
N VAL A 135 14.62 8.61 6.70
CA VAL A 135 13.80 8.10 7.79
C VAL A 135 14.63 7.38 8.84
N GLU A 136 14.23 7.56 10.11
CA GLU A 136 14.64 6.71 11.22
C GLU A 136 13.56 5.64 11.43
N VAL A 137 13.94 4.37 11.48
CA VAL A 137 13.02 3.25 11.65
C VAL A 137 13.02 2.76 13.08
N LYS A 138 11.85 2.74 13.73
CA LYS A 138 11.61 2.18 15.07
C LYS A 138 10.75 0.93 14.94
N VAL A 139 11.33 -0.23 15.22
CA VAL A 139 10.63 -1.52 15.13
C VAL A 139 10.18 -1.96 16.51
N LYS A 140 8.95 -2.48 16.60
CA LYS A 140 8.35 -2.99 17.81
C LYS A 140 7.60 -4.30 17.56
N GLY A 141 7.82 -5.29 18.43
CA GLY A 141 7.04 -6.53 18.47
C GLY A 141 7.70 -7.74 17.78
N PRO A 142 7.19 -8.96 18.02
CA PRO A 142 7.82 -10.22 17.59
C PRO A 142 7.31 -10.75 16.23
N GLY A 143 6.48 -10.02 15.49
CA GLY A 143 5.86 -10.49 14.26
C GLY A 143 6.87 -10.77 13.14
N SER A 144 6.54 -11.70 12.24
CA SER A 144 7.36 -12.08 11.08
C SER A 144 7.52 -10.97 10.03
N GLY A 145 6.72 -9.91 10.11
CA GLY A 145 6.77 -8.75 9.22
C GLY A 145 7.86 -7.72 9.51
N ARG A 146 8.64 -7.86 10.60
CA ARG A 146 9.65 -6.88 11.04
C ARG A 146 10.65 -6.53 9.93
N GLU A 147 11.39 -7.52 9.47
CA GLU A 147 12.46 -7.33 8.48
C GLU A 147 11.93 -7.00 7.09
N SER A 148 10.86 -7.69 6.67
CA SER A 148 10.26 -7.46 5.35
C SER A 148 9.70 -6.04 5.21
N ALA A 149 9.17 -5.47 6.30
CA ALA A 149 8.73 -4.07 6.33
C ALA A 149 9.91 -3.11 6.13
N VAL A 150 11.02 -3.31 6.84
CA VAL A 150 12.22 -2.46 6.71
C VAL A 150 12.80 -2.54 5.30
N ARG A 151 12.95 -3.75 4.74
CA ARG A 151 13.43 -3.94 3.37
C ARG A 151 12.55 -3.23 2.34
N ALA A 152 11.24 -3.27 2.54
CA ALA A 152 10.29 -2.63 1.65
C ALA A 152 10.36 -1.09 1.69
N LEU A 153 10.66 -0.47 2.84
CA LEU A 153 10.89 0.97 2.94
C LEU A 153 12.11 1.41 2.11
N ALA A 154 13.21 0.65 2.18
CA ALA A 154 14.39 0.90 1.35
C ALA A 154 14.09 0.72 -0.14
N ALA A 155 13.36 -0.35 -0.50
CA ALA A 155 12.92 -0.60 -1.88
C ALA A 155 12.00 0.49 -2.44
N ALA A 156 11.21 1.16 -1.59
CA ALA A 156 10.37 2.30 -1.97
C ALA A 156 11.16 3.60 -2.23
N GLY A 157 12.49 3.59 -2.00
CA GLY A 157 13.37 4.73 -2.24
C GLY A 157 13.49 5.70 -1.06
N LEU A 158 13.12 5.29 0.16
CA LEU A 158 13.41 6.04 1.38
C LEU A 158 14.81 5.69 1.90
N HIS A 159 15.63 6.69 2.19
CA HIS A 159 16.96 6.49 2.79
C HIS A 159 16.83 6.22 4.28
N ILE A 160 17.18 5.02 4.73
CA ILE A 160 17.14 4.63 6.13
C ILE A 160 18.45 5.06 6.79
N VAL A 161 18.35 5.96 7.77
CA VAL A 161 19.53 6.48 8.51
C VAL A 161 19.86 5.58 9.70
N VAL A 162 18.85 5.20 10.48
CA VAL A 162 19.01 4.41 11.71
C VAL A 162 17.86 3.43 11.83
N ILE A 163 18.16 2.23 12.35
CA ILE A 163 17.14 1.23 12.72
C ILE A 163 17.31 0.99 14.22
N ARG A 164 16.21 1.19 14.97
CA ARG A 164 16.16 0.95 16.42
C ARG A 164 15.06 -0.05 16.76
N ASP A 165 15.39 -1.01 17.61
CA ASP A 165 14.38 -1.88 18.22
C ASP A 165 13.91 -1.23 19.53
N VAL A 166 12.60 -0.96 19.58
CA VAL A 166 11.93 -0.35 20.74
C VAL A 166 10.91 -1.31 21.36
N THR A 167 11.13 -2.62 21.20
CA THR A 167 10.28 -3.63 21.81
C THR A 167 10.37 -3.54 23.33
N PRO A 168 9.28 -3.30 24.06
CA PRO A 168 9.32 -3.19 25.51
C PRO A 168 9.59 -4.54 26.15
N MET A 169 10.59 -4.59 27.03
CA MET A 169 10.86 -5.73 27.91
C MET A 169 10.36 -5.39 29.31
N PRO A 170 9.45 -6.19 29.91
CA PRO A 170 9.00 -5.94 31.28
C PRO A 170 10.14 -6.22 32.29
N HIS A 171 10.34 -5.31 33.22
CA HIS A 171 11.22 -5.50 34.37
C HIS A 171 10.39 -6.06 35.54
N ASN A 172 10.19 -7.38 35.62
CA ASN A 172 9.30 -8.02 36.59
C ASN A 172 7.88 -7.41 36.66
N GLY A 173 7.27 -7.19 35.49
CA GLY A 173 5.92 -6.64 35.39
C GLY A 173 4.84 -7.62 35.83
N CYS A 174 3.58 -7.27 35.54
CA CYS A 174 2.42 -8.11 35.86
C CYS A 174 2.50 -9.49 35.20
N ARG A 175 1.97 -10.51 35.89
CA ARG A 175 1.87 -11.88 35.34
C ARG A 175 1.09 -11.85 34.01
N PRO A 176 1.60 -12.45 32.91
CA PRO A 176 0.85 -12.53 31.66
C PRO A 176 -0.45 -13.34 31.81
N PRO A 177 -1.47 -13.06 31.00
CA PRO A 177 -2.72 -13.82 31.03
C PRO A 177 -2.49 -15.30 30.67
N LYS A 178 -3.41 -16.15 31.12
CA LYS A 178 -3.38 -17.59 30.82
C LYS A 178 -3.37 -17.83 29.30
N ARG A 179 -2.60 -18.81 28.87
CA ARG A 179 -2.59 -19.25 27.46
C ARG A 179 -4.00 -19.61 27.00
N ARG A 180 -4.38 -19.10 25.83
CA ARG A 180 -5.63 -19.48 25.18
C ARG A 180 -5.64 -20.97 24.89
N ARG A 181 -6.68 -21.68 25.30
CA ARG A 181 -6.93 -23.06 24.91
C ARG A 181 -7.48 -23.06 23.48
N VAL A 182 -6.94 -23.91 22.62
CA VAL A 182 -7.38 -24.13 21.24
C VAL A 182 -8.08 -25.49 21.20
#